data_cc7ac327e8aac9e25fa6668d1f2fb39c
#
_entry.id   cc7ac327e8aac9e25fa6668d1f2fb39c
#
_cell.length_a   1.000
_cell.length_b   1.000
_cell.length_c   1.000
_cell.angle_alpha   90.00
_cell.angle_beta   90.00
_cell.angle_gamma   90.00
#
_symmetry.space_group_name_H-M   'P 1'
#
loop_
_entity.id
_entity.type
_entity.pdbx_description
1 polymer ?
#
loop_
_entity_poly.entity_id
_entity_poly.type
_entity_poly.pdbx_seq_one_letter_code
_entity_poly.pdbx_strand_id
1 'polypeptide(L)'
;NTLGTVTPVETLADMVHAHDGYLFVDGAQSAPTQPVDVEAMDTDFFAFSGHKMCAPTGIGVLYGKESILSSMQPYLYGGEMIRSVTYEDSSWEELPWKFEAGTPVIAQAIGLHAAIDYLEDIGMDAVRTHEAELASYAYEELSQFEDIEVYGPPGTDRGGLVAFNLEGVHAHDLSTILNDYGVAIRAGDHCTQPLHDKLGVP
;
A
#
# COMPACT_ATOMS: atom_id res chain seq x y z
N ASN A 1 -5.22 2.09 3.71
CA ASN A 1 -6.49 2.55 3.13
C ASN A 1 -6.88 3.93 3.69
N THR A 2 -7.96 4.54 3.18
CA THR A 2 -8.38 5.91 3.52
C THR A 2 -8.84 6.07 4.97
N LEU A 3 -9.38 5.03 5.59
CA LEU A 3 -9.88 5.08 6.97
C LEU A 3 -8.82 4.68 8.01
N GLY A 4 -7.62 4.30 7.58
CA GLY A 4 -6.58 3.82 8.47
C GLY A 4 -6.80 2.41 9.02
N THR A 5 -7.82 1.67 8.58
CA THR A 5 -8.10 0.30 9.07
C THR A 5 -6.97 -0.66 8.70
N VAL A 6 -6.45 -1.39 9.67
CA VAL A 6 -5.52 -2.49 9.43
C VAL A 6 -6.33 -3.74 9.07
N THR A 7 -6.14 -4.23 7.85
CA THR A 7 -6.90 -5.37 7.32
C THR A 7 -6.35 -6.68 7.89
N PRO A 8 -7.18 -7.59 8.43
CA PRO A 8 -6.74 -8.88 8.98
C PRO A 8 -6.44 -9.88 7.83
N VAL A 9 -5.27 -9.73 7.20
CA VAL A 9 -4.89 -10.45 5.97
C VAL A 9 -4.90 -11.96 6.16
N GLU A 10 -4.32 -12.46 7.26
CA GLU A 10 -4.28 -13.90 7.57
C GLU A 10 -5.68 -14.52 7.63
N THR A 11 -6.61 -13.86 8.33
CA THR A 11 -8.00 -14.31 8.40
C THR A 11 -8.67 -14.33 7.02
N LEU A 12 -8.38 -13.32 6.19
CA LEU A 12 -8.91 -13.27 4.83
C LEU A 12 -8.29 -14.33 3.93
N ALA A 13 -7.02 -14.66 4.10
CA ALA A 13 -6.34 -15.74 3.39
C ALA A 13 -7.04 -17.09 3.67
N ASP A 14 -7.25 -17.41 4.95
CA ASP A 14 -7.98 -18.62 5.36
C ASP A 14 -9.36 -18.72 4.70
N MET A 15 -10.11 -17.62 4.72
CA MET A 15 -11.47 -17.57 4.15
C MET A 15 -11.46 -17.75 2.63
N VAL A 16 -10.53 -17.11 1.93
CA VAL A 16 -10.42 -17.16 0.47
C VAL A 16 -9.96 -18.56 0.03
N HIS A 17 -8.96 -19.11 0.70
CA HIS A 17 -8.42 -20.45 0.39
C HIS A 17 -9.42 -21.58 0.69
N ALA A 18 -10.29 -21.41 1.70
CA ALA A 18 -11.40 -22.36 1.95
C ALA A 18 -12.39 -22.46 0.77
N HIS A 19 -12.34 -21.54 -0.18
CA HIS A 19 -13.17 -21.50 -1.38
C HIS A 19 -12.37 -21.59 -2.67
N ASP A 20 -11.15 -22.14 -2.63
CA ASP A 20 -10.24 -22.29 -3.77
C ASP A 20 -9.93 -20.95 -4.49
N GLY A 21 -10.01 -19.84 -3.77
CA GLY A 21 -9.72 -18.51 -4.29
C GLY A 21 -8.25 -18.11 -4.11
N TYR A 22 -7.87 -16.98 -4.68
CA TYR A 22 -6.56 -16.35 -4.51
C TYR A 22 -6.69 -15.00 -3.79
N LEU A 23 -5.78 -14.74 -2.86
CA LEU A 23 -5.71 -13.46 -2.15
C LEU A 23 -4.60 -12.58 -2.71
N PHE A 24 -4.98 -11.44 -3.28
CA PHE A 24 -4.07 -10.37 -3.67
C PHE A 24 -4.15 -9.23 -2.66
N VAL A 25 -3.02 -8.89 -2.05
CA VAL A 25 -2.91 -7.79 -1.07
C VAL A 25 -2.26 -6.56 -1.71
N ASP A 26 -2.98 -5.44 -1.74
CA ASP A 26 -2.39 -4.13 -1.99
C ASP A 26 -1.72 -3.64 -0.70
N GLY A 27 -0.40 -3.80 -0.64
CA GLY A 27 0.45 -3.42 0.47
C GLY A 27 1.03 -2.01 0.35
N ALA A 28 0.55 -1.18 -0.56
CA ALA A 28 1.13 0.14 -0.84
C ALA A 28 1.18 1.08 0.37
N GLN A 29 0.29 0.89 1.35
CA GLN A 29 0.28 1.66 2.60
C GLN A 29 0.83 0.87 3.79
N SER A 30 0.88 -0.46 3.72
CA SER A 30 1.38 -1.29 4.82
C SER A 30 2.89 -1.53 4.73
N ALA A 31 3.42 -1.80 3.53
CA ALA A 31 4.86 -2.06 3.35
C ALA A 31 5.79 -0.96 3.92
N PRO A 32 5.48 0.34 3.82
CA PRO A 32 6.33 1.38 4.40
C PRO A 32 6.17 1.58 5.91
N THR A 33 5.12 1.04 6.54
CA THR A 33 4.69 1.47 7.88
C THR A 33 4.60 0.35 8.91
N GLN A 34 4.73 -0.90 8.50
CA GLN A 34 4.66 -2.05 9.41
C GLN A 34 5.46 -3.24 8.87
N PRO A 35 5.88 -4.18 9.75
CA PRO A 35 6.46 -5.43 9.30
C PRO A 35 5.52 -6.20 8.38
N VAL A 36 6.07 -6.78 7.32
CA VAL A 36 5.35 -7.63 6.36
C VAL A 36 6.05 -8.96 6.25
N ASP A 37 5.35 -10.04 6.55
CA ASP A 37 5.77 -11.42 6.33
C ASP A 37 4.74 -12.10 5.43
N VAL A 38 5.06 -12.22 4.15
CA VAL A 38 4.14 -12.78 3.14
C VAL A 38 3.88 -14.26 3.32
N GLU A 39 4.82 -14.99 3.96
CA GLU A 39 4.64 -16.42 4.27
C GLU A 39 3.70 -16.58 5.46
N ALA A 40 3.89 -15.81 6.55
CA ALA A 40 2.99 -15.85 7.70
C ALA A 40 1.57 -15.38 7.35
N MET A 41 1.45 -14.38 6.46
CA MET A 41 0.16 -13.90 5.94
C MET A 41 -0.53 -14.89 5.00
N ASP A 42 0.17 -15.91 4.52
CA ASP A 42 -0.27 -16.86 3.49
C ASP A 42 -0.91 -16.19 2.25
N THR A 43 -0.44 -14.98 1.91
CA THR A 43 -0.96 -14.26 0.75
C THR A 43 -0.43 -14.86 -0.55
N ASP A 44 -1.29 -14.93 -1.59
CA ASP A 44 -0.88 -15.43 -2.90
C ASP A 44 -0.12 -14.38 -3.71
N PHE A 45 -0.51 -13.11 -3.55
CA PHE A 45 0.14 -11.96 -4.15
C PHE A 45 0.20 -10.79 -3.16
N PHE A 46 1.31 -10.07 -3.18
CA PHE A 46 1.48 -8.84 -2.41
C PHE A 46 2.20 -7.80 -3.27
N ALA A 47 1.63 -6.58 -3.36
CA ALA A 47 2.23 -5.53 -4.17
C ALA A 47 2.41 -4.24 -3.37
N PHE A 48 3.50 -3.51 -3.65
CA PHE A 48 3.73 -2.19 -3.09
C PHE A 48 4.50 -1.27 -4.05
N SER A 49 4.49 0.03 -3.74
CA SER A 49 5.14 1.08 -4.54
C SER A 49 6.30 1.70 -3.78
N GLY A 50 7.48 1.77 -4.41
CA GLY A 50 8.70 2.29 -3.80
C GLY A 50 8.58 3.74 -3.31
N HIS A 51 7.89 4.62 -4.07
CA HIS A 51 7.77 6.04 -3.71
C HIS A 51 6.99 6.30 -2.40
N LYS A 52 6.28 5.29 -1.87
CA LYS A 52 5.60 5.38 -0.57
C LYS A 52 6.47 4.91 0.59
N MET A 53 7.63 4.31 0.31
CA MET A 53 8.57 3.81 1.31
C MET A 53 9.98 4.43 1.15
N CYS A 54 10.05 5.75 1.01
CA CYS A 54 11.30 6.52 0.89
C CYS A 54 12.12 6.27 -0.37
N ALA A 55 11.63 5.45 -1.32
CA ALA A 55 12.34 5.13 -2.55
C ALA A 55 11.96 6.08 -3.71
N PRO A 56 12.73 6.08 -4.82
CA PRO A 56 12.38 6.85 -6.02
C PRO A 56 11.03 6.43 -6.62
N THR A 57 10.45 7.34 -7.39
CA THR A 57 9.27 7.04 -8.24
C THR A 57 9.63 6.07 -9.37
N GLY A 58 8.64 5.37 -9.91
CA GLY A 58 8.80 4.51 -11.09
C GLY A 58 9.24 3.09 -10.79
N ILE A 59 9.26 2.68 -9.53
CA ILE A 59 9.51 1.30 -9.11
C ILE A 59 8.44 0.83 -8.13
N GLY A 60 8.08 -0.43 -8.22
CA GLY A 60 7.25 -1.18 -7.28
C GLY A 60 7.64 -2.64 -7.33
N VAL A 61 7.13 -3.42 -6.41
CA VAL A 61 7.39 -4.86 -6.30
C VAL A 61 6.07 -5.62 -6.26
N LEU A 62 6.03 -6.73 -6.97
CA LEU A 62 5.00 -7.75 -6.84
C LEU A 62 5.66 -9.04 -6.32
N TYR A 63 5.24 -9.48 -5.14
CA TYR A 63 5.44 -10.84 -4.68
C TYR A 63 4.30 -11.73 -5.20
N GLY A 64 4.62 -12.97 -5.54
CA GLY A 64 3.63 -13.99 -5.85
C GLY A 64 4.17 -15.37 -5.51
N LYS A 65 3.30 -16.28 -5.05
CA LYS A 65 3.66 -17.68 -4.82
C LYS A 65 4.18 -18.30 -6.11
N GLU A 66 5.35 -18.95 -6.06
CA GLU A 66 6.04 -19.51 -7.23
C GLU A 66 5.15 -20.47 -8.03
N SER A 67 4.36 -21.31 -7.37
CA SER A 67 3.46 -22.26 -8.02
C SER A 67 2.39 -21.55 -8.89
N ILE A 68 1.92 -20.40 -8.44
CA ILE A 68 0.93 -19.60 -9.17
C ILE A 68 1.61 -18.86 -10.33
N LEU A 69 2.70 -18.14 -10.05
CA LEU A 69 3.45 -17.42 -11.08
C LEU A 69 3.93 -18.35 -12.21
N SER A 70 4.34 -19.56 -11.90
CA SER A 70 4.78 -20.55 -12.89
C SER A 70 3.67 -20.91 -13.88
N SER A 71 2.41 -20.96 -13.42
CA SER A 71 1.24 -21.30 -14.23
C SER A 71 0.67 -20.12 -15.04
N MET A 72 0.98 -18.88 -14.65
CA MET A 72 0.47 -17.68 -15.30
C MET A 72 1.17 -17.41 -16.64
N GLN A 73 0.47 -16.74 -17.55
CA GLN A 73 1.07 -16.16 -18.74
C GLN A 73 1.73 -14.80 -18.39
N PRO A 74 2.80 -14.40 -19.11
CA PRO A 74 3.36 -13.06 -18.97
C PRO A 74 2.31 -11.99 -19.26
N TYR A 75 2.38 -10.87 -18.54
CA TYR A 75 1.51 -9.72 -18.78
C TYR A 75 2.12 -8.75 -19.81
N LEU A 76 3.45 -8.57 -19.76
CA LEU A 76 4.22 -7.75 -20.70
C LEU A 76 5.20 -8.63 -21.47
N TYR A 77 5.51 -8.22 -22.69
CA TYR A 77 6.42 -8.92 -23.58
C TYR A 77 7.54 -7.98 -24.04
N GLY A 78 8.77 -8.51 -24.16
CA GLY A 78 9.92 -7.72 -24.58
C GLY A 78 11.23 -8.48 -24.45
N GLY A 79 12.35 -7.79 -24.57
CA GLY A 79 13.67 -8.35 -24.31
C GLY A 79 13.79 -8.91 -22.90
N GLU A 80 14.76 -9.75 -22.66
CA GLU A 80 15.12 -10.43 -21.41
C GLU A 80 14.11 -11.52 -20.96
N MET A 81 12.80 -11.34 -21.19
CA MET A 81 11.77 -12.30 -20.76
C MET A 81 11.48 -13.40 -21.78
N ILE A 82 11.98 -13.28 -23.00
CA ILE A 82 11.76 -14.25 -24.09
C ILE A 82 12.91 -15.25 -24.15
N ARG A 83 12.59 -16.55 -24.15
CA ARG A 83 13.55 -17.65 -24.41
C ARG A 83 13.70 -17.90 -25.90
N SER A 84 12.59 -18.00 -26.62
CA SER A 84 12.59 -18.16 -28.08
C SER A 84 11.32 -17.54 -28.70
N VAL A 85 11.43 -17.08 -29.95
CA VAL A 85 10.32 -16.56 -30.71
C VAL A 85 10.43 -17.03 -32.17
N THR A 86 9.30 -17.41 -32.75
CA THR A 86 9.12 -17.72 -34.16
C THR A 86 7.99 -16.87 -34.72
N TYR A 87 7.62 -17.05 -36.00
CA TYR A 87 6.45 -16.38 -36.57
C TYR A 87 5.13 -16.90 -35.98
N GLU A 88 5.11 -18.13 -35.49
CA GLU A 88 3.91 -18.83 -35.04
C GLU A 88 3.79 -18.92 -33.51
N ASP A 89 4.93 -18.90 -32.79
CA ASP A 89 4.94 -19.21 -31.36
C ASP A 89 6.09 -18.50 -30.63
N SER A 90 5.96 -18.41 -29.30
CA SER A 90 6.97 -17.84 -28.40
C SER A 90 7.03 -18.63 -27.10
N SER A 91 8.23 -18.67 -26.50
CA SER A 91 8.44 -19.22 -25.16
C SER A 91 9.17 -18.22 -24.28
N TRP A 92 8.95 -18.34 -22.99
CA TRP A 92 9.39 -17.40 -21.97
C TRP A 92 10.53 -17.96 -21.14
N GLU A 93 11.29 -17.06 -20.51
CA GLU A 93 12.28 -17.44 -19.52
C GLU A 93 11.62 -17.96 -18.24
N GLU A 94 12.43 -18.55 -17.34
CA GLU A 94 12.01 -18.97 -16.02
C GLU A 94 11.69 -17.75 -15.12
N LEU A 95 11.04 -17.99 -13.99
CA LEU A 95 10.87 -16.97 -12.94
C LEU A 95 12.23 -16.52 -12.38
N PRO A 96 12.40 -15.25 -12.03
CA PRO A 96 11.42 -14.14 -12.15
C PRO A 96 11.40 -13.49 -13.55
N TRP A 97 12.35 -13.81 -14.43
CA TRP A 97 12.59 -13.17 -15.73
C TRP A 97 11.36 -13.17 -16.64
N LYS A 98 10.52 -14.20 -16.54
CA LYS A 98 9.25 -14.31 -17.24
C LYS A 98 8.36 -13.05 -17.14
N PHE A 99 8.44 -12.31 -16.03
CA PHE A 99 7.63 -11.12 -15.78
C PHE A 99 8.44 -9.82 -15.84
N GLU A 100 9.73 -9.88 -16.22
CA GLU A 100 10.65 -8.74 -16.27
C GLU A 100 10.95 -8.36 -17.73
N ALA A 101 9.97 -7.74 -18.41
CA ALA A 101 10.07 -7.41 -19.82
C ALA A 101 10.86 -6.10 -20.07
N GLY A 102 11.94 -6.20 -20.84
CA GLY A 102 12.79 -5.07 -21.24
C GLY A 102 13.85 -4.72 -20.21
N THR A 103 14.67 -3.70 -20.51
CA THR A 103 15.71 -3.22 -19.60
C THR A 103 15.09 -2.75 -18.30
N PRO A 104 15.49 -3.29 -17.12
CA PRO A 104 14.91 -2.92 -15.85
C PRO A 104 15.23 -1.48 -15.44
N VAL A 105 14.46 -0.93 -14.51
CA VAL A 105 14.63 0.42 -13.94
C VAL A 105 15.78 0.45 -12.93
N ILE A 106 17.01 0.30 -13.42
CA ILE A 106 18.23 0.02 -12.63
C ILE A 106 18.46 1.06 -11.53
N ALA A 107 18.39 2.35 -11.86
CA ALA A 107 18.65 3.42 -10.89
C ALA A 107 17.60 3.42 -9.76
N GLN A 108 16.33 3.16 -10.10
CA GLN A 108 15.25 3.09 -9.13
C GLN A 108 15.36 1.84 -8.25
N ALA A 109 15.83 0.72 -8.79
CA ALA A 109 16.06 -0.51 -8.03
C ALA A 109 17.17 -0.31 -6.98
N ILE A 110 18.27 0.36 -7.34
CA ILE A 110 19.33 0.73 -6.40
C ILE A 110 18.80 1.69 -5.33
N GLY A 111 17.98 2.66 -5.73
CA GLY A 111 17.33 3.59 -4.78
C GLY A 111 16.33 2.90 -3.84
N LEU A 112 15.61 1.89 -4.32
CA LEU A 112 14.72 1.08 -3.48
C LEU A 112 15.53 0.27 -2.45
N HIS A 113 16.65 -0.32 -2.83
CA HIS A 113 17.55 -1.01 -1.90
C HIS A 113 18.01 -0.08 -0.76
N ALA A 114 18.49 1.12 -1.10
CA ALA A 114 18.90 2.09 -0.09
C ALA A 114 17.75 2.53 0.85
N ALA A 115 16.52 2.59 0.33
CA ALA A 115 15.35 2.91 1.14
C ALA A 115 14.96 1.75 2.08
N ILE A 116 15.14 0.51 1.65
CA ILE A 116 14.93 -0.69 2.48
C ILE A 116 15.96 -0.69 3.62
N ASP A 117 17.24 -0.54 3.33
CA ASP A 117 18.30 -0.47 4.35
C ASP A 117 18.00 0.63 5.39
N TYR A 118 17.57 1.81 4.92
CA TYR A 118 17.20 2.92 5.81
C TYR A 118 16.04 2.57 6.76
N LEU A 119 15.00 1.91 6.26
CA LEU A 119 13.86 1.51 7.08
C LEU A 119 14.22 0.35 8.03
N GLU A 120 15.02 -0.60 7.57
CA GLU A 120 15.54 -1.71 8.41
C GLU A 120 16.44 -1.21 9.54
N ASP A 121 17.27 -0.20 9.28
CA ASP A 121 18.13 0.43 10.31
C ASP A 121 17.31 1.12 11.41
N ILE A 122 16.13 1.67 11.07
CA ILE A 122 15.17 2.21 12.07
C ILE A 122 14.46 1.06 12.79
N GLY A 123 14.15 -0.01 12.08
CA GLY A 123 13.36 -1.14 12.52
C GLY A 123 11.85 -0.94 12.30
N MET A 124 11.24 -1.83 11.53
CA MET A 124 9.83 -1.71 11.12
C MET A 124 8.84 -1.77 12.29
N ASP A 125 9.18 -2.46 13.37
CA ASP A 125 8.38 -2.45 14.61
C ASP A 125 8.39 -1.08 15.29
N ALA A 126 9.53 -0.39 15.28
CA ALA A 126 9.65 0.96 15.80
C ALA A 126 8.85 1.97 14.95
N VAL A 127 8.92 1.85 13.63
CA VAL A 127 8.09 2.64 12.69
C VAL A 127 6.61 2.44 12.99
N ARG A 128 6.16 1.18 13.07
CA ARG A 128 4.76 0.83 13.36
C ARG A 128 4.29 1.40 14.70
N THR A 129 5.10 1.26 15.74
CA THR A 129 4.77 1.75 17.08
C THR A 129 4.62 3.28 17.07
N HIS A 130 5.59 3.97 16.50
CA HIS A 130 5.58 5.44 16.42
C HIS A 130 4.36 5.98 15.65
N GLU A 131 4.05 5.40 14.50
CA GLU A 131 2.87 5.81 13.71
C GLU A 131 1.55 5.52 14.44
N ALA A 132 1.45 4.37 15.13
CA ALA A 132 0.26 4.03 15.90
C ALA A 132 0.03 5.00 17.07
N GLU A 133 1.10 5.37 17.80
CA GLU A 133 1.04 6.35 18.88
C GLU A 133 0.59 7.72 18.39
N LEU A 134 1.18 8.22 17.28
CA LEU A 134 0.80 9.51 16.71
C LEU A 134 -0.64 9.51 16.17
N ALA A 135 -1.05 8.44 15.51
CA ALA A 135 -2.41 8.32 14.98
C ALA A 135 -3.45 8.21 16.11
N SER A 136 -3.14 7.49 17.20
CA SER A 136 -4.01 7.42 18.39
C SER A 136 -4.14 8.79 19.04
N TYR A 137 -3.03 9.49 19.24
CA TYR A 137 -3.03 10.83 19.79
C TYR A 137 -3.87 11.80 18.94
N ALA A 138 -3.63 11.81 17.64
CA ALA A 138 -4.40 12.68 16.73
C ALA A 138 -5.90 12.33 16.73
N TYR A 139 -6.25 11.04 16.76
CA TYR A 139 -7.63 10.59 16.85
C TYR A 139 -8.30 11.08 18.14
N GLU A 140 -7.64 10.92 19.28
CA GLU A 140 -8.14 11.31 20.60
C GLU A 140 -8.35 12.83 20.69
N GLU A 141 -7.37 13.61 20.23
CA GLU A 141 -7.45 15.08 20.25
C GLU A 141 -8.54 15.63 19.30
N LEU A 142 -8.62 15.10 18.07
CA LEU A 142 -9.65 15.52 17.12
C LEU A 142 -11.06 15.13 17.58
N SER A 143 -11.21 13.98 18.23
CA SER A 143 -12.50 13.50 18.73
C SER A 143 -13.07 14.33 19.90
N GLN A 144 -12.30 15.25 20.48
CA GLN A 144 -12.79 16.16 21.54
C GLN A 144 -13.62 17.33 20.97
N PHE A 145 -13.54 17.59 19.69
CA PHE A 145 -14.28 18.68 19.04
C PHE A 145 -15.64 18.17 18.53
N GLU A 146 -16.72 18.84 18.95
CA GLU A 146 -18.08 18.43 18.56
C GLU A 146 -18.34 18.57 17.05
N ASP A 147 -17.66 19.54 16.41
CA ASP A 147 -17.80 19.84 14.98
C ASP A 147 -16.86 18.99 14.09
N ILE A 148 -16.07 18.09 14.66
CA ILE A 148 -15.17 17.20 13.91
C ILE A 148 -15.70 15.78 13.92
N GLU A 149 -15.95 15.23 12.74
CA GLU A 149 -16.23 13.82 12.55
C GLU A 149 -14.95 13.07 12.14
N VAL A 150 -14.50 12.13 12.98
CA VAL A 150 -13.31 11.31 12.73
C VAL A 150 -13.71 9.92 12.27
N TYR A 151 -13.14 9.47 11.16
CA TYR A 151 -13.47 8.19 10.52
C TYR A 151 -12.44 7.09 10.81
N GLY A 152 -12.91 5.84 10.72
CA GLY A 152 -12.09 4.65 10.92
C GLY A 152 -11.99 4.19 12.38
N PRO A 153 -11.20 3.13 12.65
CA PRO A 153 -11.13 2.54 13.98
C PRO A 153 -10.43 3.45 14.99
N PRO A 154 -10.82 3.43 16.28
CA PRO A 154 -10.14 4.15 17.34
C PRO A 154 -8.83 3.48 17.77
N GLY A 155 -8.02 4.21 18.52
CA GLY A 155 -6.83 3.69 19.19
C GLY A 155 -5.75 3.18 18.25
N THR A 156 -5.00 2.18 18.71
CA THR A 156 -3.83 1.61 18.04
C THR A 156 -4.18 0.60 16.93
N ASP A 157 -5.46 0.27 16.73
CA ASP A 157 -5.92 -0.65 15.69
C ASP A 157 -5.91 -0.03 14.29
N ARG A 158 -5.42 1.21 14.18
CA ARG A 158 -5.27 1.93 12.90
C ARG A 158 -3.81 1.97 12.44
N GLY A 159 -3.64 2.19 11.13
CA GLY A 159 -2.36 2.61 10.55
C GLY A 159 -2.07 4.08 10.87
N GLY A 160 -0.94 4.59 10.42
CA GLY A 160 -0.47 5.96 10.65
C GLY A 160 -1.27 7.05 9.92
N LEU A 161 -2.61 6.96 9.94
CA LEU A 161 -3.50 7.86 9.21
C LEU A 161 -4.77 8.14 10.02
N VAL A 162 -5.21 9.42 10.02
CA VAL A 162 -6.47 9.86 10.59
C VAL A 162 -7.27 10.64 9.55
N ALA A 163 -8.43 10.11 9.17
CA ALA A 163 -9.36 10.78 8.27
C ALA A 163 -10.43 11.50 9.08
N PHE A 164 -10.71 12.74 8.74
CA PHE A 164 -11.71 13.56 9.44
C PHE A 164 -12.32 14.62 8.53
N ASN A 165 -13.51 15.11 8.91
CA ASN A 165 -14.14 16.30 8.34
C ASN A 165 -14.50 17.29 9.44
N LEU A 166 -14.49 18.57 9.12
CA LEU A 166 -15.01 19.66 9.96
C LEU A 166 -16.37 20.09 9.41
N GLU A 167 -17.41 20.08 10.25
CA GLU A 167 -18.76 20.43 9.85
C GLU A 167 -18.82 21.83 9.24
N GLY A 168 -19.49 21.94 8.09
CA GLY A 168 -19.70 23.22 7.38
C GLY A 168 -18.46 23.77 6.68
N VAL A 169 -17.31 23.09 6.71
CA VAL A 169 -16.08 23.53 6.04
C VAL A 169 -15.64 22.50 4.99
N HIS A 170 -15.47 22.97 3.76
CA HIS A 170 -14.99 22.11 2.68
C HIS A 170 -13.53 21.67 2.94
N ALA A 171 -13.21 20.40 2.68
CA ALA A 171 -11.89 19.84 2.99
C ALA A 171 -10.71 20.59 2.36
N HIS A 172 -10.87 21.13 1.13
CA HIS A 172 -9.84 21.95 0.49
C HIS A 172 -9.63 23.29 1.18
N ASP A 173 -10.71 23.93 1.67
CA ASP A 173 -10.61 25.18 2.42
C ASP A 173 -9.91 24.95 3.76
N LEU A 174 -10.29 23.88 4.46
CA LEU A 174 -9.63 23.44 5.70
C LEU A 174 -8.13 23.20 5.49
N SER A 175 -7.77 22.49 4.42
CA SER A 175 -6.37 22.23 4.07
C SER A 175 -5.60 23.53 3.82
N THR A 176 -6.21 24.50 3.14
CA THR A 176 -5.59 25.79 2.86
C THR A 176 -5.39 26.60 4.14
N ILE A 177 -6.41 26.64 5.01
CA ILE A 177 -6.34 27.35 6.29
C ILE A 177 -5.25 26.74 7.20
N LEU A 178 -5.25 25.41 7.35
CA LEU A 178 -4.28 24.72 8.20
C LEU A 178 -2.83 24.89 7.70
N ASN A 179 -2.64 24.97 6.38
CA ASN A 179 -1.33 25.26 5.80
C ASN A 179 -0.76 26.59 6.24
N ASP A 180 -1.60 27.62 6.42
CA ASP A 180 -1.18 28.93 6.94
C ASP A 180 -0.68 28.87 8.39
N TYR A 181 -1.09 27.84 9.13
CA TYR A 181 -0.61 27.52 10.49
C TYR A 181 0.52 26.49 10.51
N GLY A 182 1.06 26.10 9.35
CA GLY A 182 2.14 25.14 9.24
C GLY A 182 1.70 23.66 9.40
N VAL A 183 0.40 23.37 9.32
CA VAL A 183 -0.15 22.02 9.39
C VAL A 183 -0.52 21.53 7.99
N ALA A 184 0.20 20.52 7.50
CA ALA A 184 -0.04 19.95 6.18
C ALA A 184 -1.00 18.75 6.27
N ILE A 185 -2.15 18.84 5.61
CA ILE A 185 -3.11 17.76 5.44
C ILE A 185 -3.40 17.51 3.95
N ARG A 186 -3.93 16.34 3.63
CA ARG A 186 -4.43 16.03 2.29
C ARG A 186 -5.96 16.16 2.26
N ALA A 187 -6.47 16.88 1.27
CA ALA A 187 -7.88 17.00 1.00
C ALA A 187 -8.27 16.31 -0.32
N GLY A 188 -9.49 15.81 -0.41
CA GLY A 188 -10.07 15.17 -1.60
C GLY A 188 -10.48 13.71 -1.37
N ASP A 189 -10.90 13.05 -2.43
CA ASP A 189 -11.51 11.71 -2.39
C ASP A 189 -10.51 10.57 -2.08
N HIS A 190 -9.22 10.82 -2.05
CA HIS A 190 -8.17 9.84 -1.77
C HIS A 190 -8.26 8.54 -2.61
N CYS A 191 -8.73 8.64 -3.87
CA CYS A 191 -9.03 7.52 -4.77
C CYS A 191 -10.15 6.59 -4.28
N THR A 192 -11.05 7.06 -3.40
CA THR A 192 -12.12 6.26 -2.78
C THR A 192 -13.50 6.93 -2.86
N GLN A 193 -13.82 7.56 -3.98
CA GLN A 193 -15.09 8.26 -4.21
C GLN A 193 -16.33 7.45 -3.78
N PRO A 194 -16.46 6.16 -4.12
CA PRO A 194 -17.62 5.36 -3.66
C PRO A 194 -17.73 5.21 -2.14
N LEU A 195 -16.59 5.32 -1.41
CA LEU A 195 -16.61 5.34 0.05
C LEU A 195 -17.14 6.67 0.58
N HIS A 196 -16.73 7.81 -0.02
CA HIS A 196 -17.24 9.13 0.33
C HIS A 196 -18.74 9.22 0.09
N ASP A 197 -19.24 8.73 -1.05
CA ASP A 197 -20.67 8.64 -1.33
C ASP A 197 -21.42 7.83 -0.26
N LYS A 198 -20.85 6.70 0.17
CA LYS A 198 -21.43 5.85 1.21
C LYS A 198 -21.46 6.50 2.58
N LEU A 199 -20.45 7.29 2.91
CA LEU A 199 -20.36 8.05 4.16
C LEU A 199 -21.17 9.35 4.11
N GLY A 200 -21.62 9.78 2.93
CA GLY A 200 -22.35 11.03 2.73
C GLY A 200 -21.49 12.28 2.90
N VAL A 201 -20.19 12.15 2.62
CA VAL A 201 -19.22 13.26 2.74
C VAL A 201 -18.71 13.68 1.36
N PRO A 202 -18.34 15.00 1.19
CA PRO A 202 -17.85 15.52 -0.07
C PRO A 202 -16.45 15.01 -0.43
#